data_7aa7b29bd1c5ce8640053db76a0a9128
#
_entry.id   7aa7b29bd1c5ce8640053db76a0a9128
#
_cell.length_a   1.000
_cell.length_b   1.000
_cell.length_c   1.000
_cell.angle_alpha   90.00
_cell.angle_beta   90.00
_cell.angle_gamma   90.00
#
_symmetry.space_group_name_H-M   'P 1'
#
loop_
_entity.id
_entity.type
_entity.pdbx_description
1 polymer ?
#
loop_
_entity_poly.entity_id
_entity_poly.type
_entity_poly.pdbx_seq_one_letter_code
_entity_poly.pdbx_strand_id
1 'polypeptide(L)'
;MQVTEQLVDTETISGWLRRWAPLIPGGEVLDLACGSGRHARHLVSLGHPVIALDHDPEMLEKAAGAGITTSLVDLEAPGAVWPFAPGRFAGIVVTNYLHRPLLEAMIASLAPDGVLLYETFAEGNEQFGKPSNPKFLLKEGEMLAWALEHGLRVVAYEDGRVEQPKAALVQRICAVRPDFPRLAALLPTF
;
A
#
# COMPACT_ATOMS: atom_id res chain seq x y z
N MET A 1 28.30 6.22 26.95
CA MET A 1 26.83 6.31 26.88
C MET A 1 26.46 5.89 25.46
N GLN A 2 26.20 4.59 25.26
CA GLN A 2 25.86 4.06 23.94
C GLN A 2 24.41 4.40 23.65
N VAL A 3 24.19 5.17 22.59
CA VAL A 3 22.87 5.38 22.01
C VAL A 3 22.53 4.11 21.26
N THR A 4 21.69 3.28 21.85
CA THR A 4 21.08 2.14 21.19
C THR A 4 20.15 2.73 20.13
N GLU A 5 20.56 2.75 18.86
CA GLU A 5 19.66 2.88 17.72
C GLU A 5 18.63 1.75 17.84
N GLN A 6 17.44 2.10 18.28
CA GLN A 6 16.32 1.16 18.20
C GLN A 6 16.10 0.88 16.70
N LEU A 7 16.51 -0.31 16.28
CA LEU A 7 16.11 -0.90 15.02
C LEU A 7 14.57 -0.85 15.01
N VAL A 8 14.02 0.04 14.22
CA VAL A 8 12.57 0.07 13.94
C VAL A 8 12.26 -1.30 13.37
N ASP A 9 11.40 -2.04 14.04
CA ASP A 9 10.97 -3.38 13.62
C ASP A 9 10.33 -3.27 12.23
N THR A 10 11.16 -3.43 11.20
CA THR A 10 10.75 -3.40 9.79
C THR A 10 9.89 -4.62 9.41
N GLU A 11 9.71 -5.55 10.33
CA GLU A 11 8.94 -6.78 10.17
C GLU A 11 7.48 -6.63 10.58
N THR A 12 7.11 -5.57 11.28
CA THR A 12 5.73 -5.40 11.76
C THR A 12 4.79 -4.99 10.62
N ILE A 13 3.75 -5.78 10.44
CA ILE A 13 2.68 -5.51 9.46
C ILE A 13 1.95 -4.22 9.83
N SER A 14 1.65 -3.38 8.84
CA SER A 14 0.79 -2.21 9.05
C SER A 14 -0.52 -2.60 9.72
N GLY A 15 -0.89 -1.89 10.78
CA GLY A 15 -2.18 -2.06 11.43
C GLY A 15 -3.35 -1.79 10.49
N TRP A 16 -3.16 -0.85 9.54
CA TRP A 16 -4.14 -0.57 8.50
C TRP A 16 -4.35 -1.76 7.58
N LEU A 17 -3.27 -2.33 7.06
CA LEU A 17 -3.35 -3.52 6.24
C LEU A 17 -4.00 -4.69 6.99
N ARG A 18 -3.56 -4.97 8.21
CA ARG A 18 -4.13 -6.05 9.04
C ARG A 18 -5.63 -5.92 9.21
N ARG A 19 -6.10 -4.68 9.40
CA ARG A 19 -7.51 -4.37 9.61
C ARG A 19 -8.36 -4.61 8.35
N TRP A 20 -7.85 -4.21 7.19
CA TRP A 20 -8.64 -4.11 5.97
C TRP A 20 -8.34 -5.19 4.91
N ALA A 21 -7.20 -5.90 5.00
CA ALA A 21 -6.88 -6.97 4.06
C ALA A 21 -7.97 -8.07 3.95
N PRO A 22 -8.72 -8.41 5.02
CA PRO A 22 -9.82 -9.37 4.89
C PRO A 22 -10.96 -8.94 3.93
N LEU A 23 -11.01 -7.68 3.51
CA LEU A 23 -11.96 -7.24 2.49
C LEU A 23 -11.54 -7.59 1.06
N ILE A 24 -10.27 -7.91 0.83
CA ILE A 24 -9.77 -8.26 -0.51
C ILE A 24 -10.46 -9.54 -0.97
N PRO A 25 -11.18 -9.52 -2.13
CA PRO A 25 -11.81 -10.73 -2.65
C PRO A 25 -10.76 -11.77 -3.08
N GLY A 26 -11.19 -13.02 -3.27
CA GLY A 26 -10.27 -14.07 -3.73
C GLY A 26 -9.62 -13.69 -5.06
N GLY A 27 -8.30 -13.83 -5.16
CA GLY A 27 -7.53 -13.49 -6.35
C GLY A 27 -6.13 -12.99 -6.05
N GLU A 28 -5.42 -12.61 -7.10
CA GLU A 28 -4.03 -12.13 -7.02
C GLU A 28 -3.97 -10.71 -6.44
N VAL A 29 -2.99 -10.47 -5.58
CA VAL A 29 -2.76 -9.17 -4.93
C VAL A 29 -1.39 -8.64 -5.29
N LEU A 30 -1.31 -7.34 -5.57
CA LEU A 30 -0.05 -6.61 -5.75
C LEU A 30 0.37 -5.96 -4.42
N ASP A 31 1.57 -6.28 -3.94
CA ASP A 31 2.29 -5.54 -2.91
C ASP A 31 3.30 -4.61 -3.61
N LEU A 32 2.93 -3.34 -3.75
CA LEU A 32 3.69 -2.35 -4.51
C LEU A 32 4.70 -1.63 -3.61
N ALA A 33 5.97 -1.59 -4.04
CA ALA A 33 7.11 -1.18 -3.23
C ALA A 33 7.20 -2.01 -1.95
N CYS A 34 7.25 -3.34 -2.14
CA CYS A 34 7.04 -4.34 -1.10
C CYS A 34 8.14 -4.40 -0.04
N GLY A 35 9.33 -3.81 -0.32
CA GLY A 35 10.50 -3.94 0.54
C GLY A 35 10.82 -5.41 0.80
N SER A 36 11.08 -5.77 2.06
CA SER A 36 11.39 -7.15 2.47
C SER A 36 10.19 -8.12 2.42
N GLY A 37 9.01 -7.71 1.92
CA GLY A 37 7.86 -8.57 1.72
C GLY A 37 7.04 -8.90 2.98
N ARG A 38 7.12 -8.08 4.02
CA ARG A 38 6.33 -8.31 5.26
C ARG A 38 4.82 -8.36 5.00
N HIS A 39 4.33 -7.47 4.13
CA HIS A 39 2.92 -7.42 3.75
C HIS A 39 2.56 -8.54 2.77
N ALA A 40 3.45 -8.85 1.80
CA ALA A 40 3.28 -9.98 0.90
C ALA A 40 3.08 -11.30 1.65
N ARG A 41 3.92 -11.59 2.65
CA ARG A 41 3.77 -12.79 3.50
C ARG A 41 2.44 -12.83 4.25
N HIS A 42 1.98 -11.70 4.75
CA HIS A 42 0.68 -11.62 5.41
C HIS A 42 -0.47 -11.91 4.43
N LEU A 43 -0.43 -11.33 3.23
CA LEU A 43 -1.44 -11.55 2.19
C LEU A 43 -1.49 -13.02 1.75
N VAL A 44 -0.32 -13.66 1.62
CA VAL A 44 -0.25 -15.11 1.36
C VAL A 44 -0.88 -15.91 2.50
N SER A 45 -0.68 -15.52 3.76
CA SER A 45 -1.32 -16.21 4.90
C SER A 45 -2.84 -16.07 4.92
N LEU A 46 -3.39 -15.08 4.20
CA LEU A 46 -4.83 -14.92 3.96
C LEU A 46 -5.32 -15.70 2.72
N GLY A 47 -4.44 -16.39 2.01
CA GLY A 47 -4.77 -17.25 0.87
C GLY A 47 -4.64 -16.58 -0.50
N HIS A 48 -4.03 -15.40 -0.59
CA HIS A 48 -3.82 -14.70 -1.86
C HIS A 48 -2.50 -15.09 -2.52
N PRO A 49 -2.48 -15.41 -3.84
CA PRO A 49 -1.25 -15.30 -4.63
C PRO A 49 -0.81 -13.82 -4.64
N VAL A 50 0.50 -13.56 -4.46
CA VAL A 50 1.01 -12.19 -4.34
C VAL A 50 2.08 -11.92 -5.37
N ILE A 51 1.97 -10.79 -6.07
CA ILE A 51 3.08 -10.17 -6.79
C ILE A 51 3.71 -9.14 -5.84
N ALA A 52 4.97 -9.36 -5.49
CA ALA A 52 5.78 -8.44 -4.70
C ALA A 52 6.69 -7.64 -5.63
N LEU A 53 6.41 -6.36 -5.83
CA LEU A 53 7.15 -5.50 -6.73
C LEU A 53 8.01 -4.52 -5.95
N ASP A 54 9.30 -4.44 -6.30
CA ASP A 54 10.22 -3.44 -5.78
C ASP A 54 11.32 -3.15 -6.82
N HIS A 55 12.06 -2.06 -6.63
CA HIS A 55 13.22 -1.72 -7.44
C HIS A 55 14.54 -2.26 -6.85
N ASP A 56 14.52 -2.71 -5.60
CA ASP A 56 15.70 -3.19 -4.87
C ASP A 56 15.76 -4.73 -4.91
N PRO A 57 16.76 -5.31 -5.60
CA PRO A 57 16.90 -6.76 -5.71
C PRO A 57 17.18 -7.44 -4.36
N GLU A 58 17.89 -6.79 -3.42
CA GLU A 58 18.16 -7.36 -2.11
C GLU A 58 16.89 -7.45 -1.26
N MET A 59 15.98 -6.49 -1.41
CA MET A 59 14.67 -6.54 -0.78
C MET A 59 13.81 -7.66 -1.36
N LEU A 60 13.83 -7.84 -2.68
CA LEU A 60 13.09 -8.91 -3.34
C LEU A 60 13.61 -10.31 -2.98
N GLU A 61 14.92 -10.48 -2.77
CA GLU A 61 15.46 -11.74 -2.23
C GLU A 61 14.84 -12.07 -0.84
N LYS A 62 14.70 -11.05 0.02
CA LYS A 62 14.08 -11.21 1.35
C LYS A 62 12.57 -11.44 1.25
N ALA A 63 11.92 -10.86 0.24
CA ALA A 63 10.49 -11.00 0.01
C ALA A 63 10.11 -12.36 -0.58
N ALA A 64 11.04 -13.03 -1.26
CA ALA A 64 10.79 -14.30 -1.93
C ALA A 64 10.28 -15.38 -0.96
N GLY A 65 9.30 -16.16 -1.40
CA GLY A 65 8.69 -17.21 -0.62
C GLY A 65 7.54 -17.92 -1.32
N ALA A 66 7.03 -18.96 -0.71
CA ALA A 66 5.88 -19.68 -1.25
C ALA A 66 4.67 -18.76 -1.41
N GLY A 67 4.02 -18.79 -2.57
CA GLY A 67 2.87 -17.93 -2.87
C GLY A 67 3.22 -16.49 -3.24
N ILE A 68 4.51 -16.12 -3.28
CA ILE A 68 4.99 -14.79 -3.67
C ILE A 68 5.78 -14.91 -4.98
N THR A 69 5.37 -14.13 -5.97
CA THR A 69 6.13 -13.89 -7.20
C THR A 69 6.78 -12.52 -7.12
N THR A 70 8.11 -12.47 -7.12
CA THR A 70 8.84 -11.20 -7.07
C THR A 70 8.94 -10.58 -8.46
N SER A 71 8.87 -9.25 -8.53
CA SER A 71 8.96 -8.46 -9.76
C SER A 71 9.93 -7.28 -9.55
N LEU A 72 11.10 -7.37 -10.20
CA LEU A 72 12.11 -6.31 -10.13
C LEU A 72 11.81 -5.26 -11.20
N VAL A 73 11.28 -4.12 -10.78
CA VAL A 73 10.95 -3.00 -11.67
C VAL A 73 11.19 -1.67 -10.97
N ASP A 74 11.97 -0.79 -11.58
CA ASP A 74 12.06 0.61 -11.18
C ASP A 74 10.98 1.42 -11.91
N LEU A 75 9.90 1.70 -11.21
CA LEU A 75 8.77 2.47 -11.74
C LEU A 75 9.02 3.98 -11.80
N GLU A 76 10.12 4.46 -11.22
CA GLU A 76 10.53 5.87 -11.25
C GLU A 76 11.61 6.14 -12.28
N ALA A 77 12.12 5.11 -12.97
CA ALA A 77 13.09 5.26 -14.04
C ALA A 77 12.53 6.07 -15.23
N PRO A 78 13.34 6.88 -15.90
CA PRO A 78 12.90 7.60 -17.09
C PRO A 78 12.33 6.66 -18.15
N GLY A 79 11.08 6.87 -18.54
CA GLY A 79 10.40 6.01 -19.52
C GLY A 79 9.85 4.71 -18.97
N ALA A 80 9.83 4.54 -17.65
CA ALA A 80 9.20 3.38 -17.01
C ALA A 80 7.74 3.23 -17.44
N VAL A 81 7.34 2.01 -17.70
CA VAL A 81 5.97 1.65 -18.08
C VAL A 81 5.38 0.76 -17.01
N TRP A 82 4.12 1.01 -16.67
CA TRP A 82 3.38 0.15 -15.77
C TRP A 82 3.26 -1.27 -16.35
N PRO A 83 3.71 -2.32 -15.63
CA PRO A 83 3.89 -3.65 -16.23
C PRO A 83 2.65 -4.54 -16.20
N PHE A 84 1.53 -4.05 -15.68
CA PHE A 84 0.37 -4.89 -15.46
C PHE A 84 -0.84 -4.49 -16.31
N ALA A 85 -1.60 -5.49 -16.73
CA ALA A 85 -2.84 -5.31 -17.47
C ALA A 85 -3.95 -4.70 -16.59
N PRO A 86 -4.89 -3.96 -17.19
CA PRO A 86 -6.09 -3.52 -16.49
C PRO A 86 -6.90 -4.70 -15.91
N GLY A 87 -7.52 -4.47 -14.76
CA GLY A 87 -8.44 -5.42 -14.13
C GLY A 87 -7.79 -6.68 -13.56
N ARG A 88 -6.46 -6.69 -13.38
CA ARG A 88 -5.72 -7.91 -12.98
C ARG A 88 -5.88 -8.25 -11.50
N PHE A 89 -5.80 -7.27 -10.60
CA PHE A 89 -5.62 -7.51 -9.18
C PHE A 89 -6.92 -7.43 -8.37
N ALA A 90 -7.18 -8.45 -7.57
CA ALA A 90 -8.22 -8.44 -6.55
C ALA A 90 -7.93 -7.41 -5.45
N GLY A 91 -6.66 -7.16 -5.18
CA GLY A 91 -6.21 -6.13 -4.25
C GLY A 91 -4.89 -5.50 -4.67
N ILE A 92 -4.70 -4.23 -4.34
CA ILE A 92 -3.41 -3.55 -4.42
C ILE A 92 -3.12 -2.93 -3.07
N VAL A 93 -1.93 -3.24 -2.55
CA VAL A 93 -1.43 -2.74 -1.27
C VAL A 93 -0.23 -1.85 -1.52
N VAL A 94 -0.23 -0.66 -0.93
CA VAL A 94 0.88 0.29 -1.00
C VAL A 94 1.14 0.85 0.39
N THR A 95 2.37 0.75 0.86
CA THR A 95 2.76 1.33 2.15
C THR A 95 4.07 2.09 2.05
N ASN A 96 4.10 3.29 2.62
CA ASN A 96 5.30 4.14 2.69
C ASN A 96 5.92 4.48 1.32
N TYR A 97 5.12 4.51 0.28
CA TYR A 97 5.55 4.83 -1.08
C TYR A 97 4.57 5.82 -1.71
N LEU A 98 5.08 6.80 -2.45
CA LEU A 98 4.28 7.79 -3.18
C LEU A 98 4.97 8.15 -4.48
N HIS A 99 4.38 7.73 -5.60
CA HIS A 99 4.74 8.17 -6.94
C HIS A 99 3.47 8.49 -7.72
N ARG A 100 3.09 9.76 -7.73
CA ARG A 100 1.81 10.26 -8.30
C ARG A 100 1.55 9.83 -9.75
N PRO A 101 2.53 9.77 -10.65
CA PRO A 101 2.30 9.34 -12.04
C PRO A 101 1.75 7.91 -12.18
N LEU A 102 1.89 7.05 -11.16
CA LEU A 102 1.39 5.66 -11.21
C LEU A 102 -0.07 5.52 -10.82
N LEU A 103 -0.66 6.52 -10.18
CA LEU A 103 -1.95 6.39 -9.50
C LEU A 103 -3.08 5.94 -10.45
N GLU A 104 -3.14 6.49 -11.66
CA GLU A 104 -4.16 6.11 -12.65
C GLU A 104 -3.98 4.67 -13.14
N ALA A 105 -2.75 4.29 -13.51
CA ALA A 105 -2.43 2.95 -14.00
C ALA A 105 -2.65 1.87 -12.90
N MET A 106 -2.33 2.22 -11.67
CA MET A 106 -2.57 1.37 -10.49
C MET A 106 -4.08 1.09 -10.32
N ILE A 107 -4.93 2.13 -10.33
CA ILE A 107 -6.39 1.93 -10.24
C ILE A 107 -6.93 1.13 -11.43
N ALA A 108 -6.46 1.40 -12.64
CA ALA A 108 -6.88 0.66 -13.82
C ALA A 108 -6.57 -0.84 -13.70
N SER A 109 -5.53 -1.21 -12.94
CA SER A 109 -5.13 -2.61 -12.71
C SER A 109 -5.96 -3.32 -11.66
N LEU A 110 -6.79 -2.63 -10.87
CA LEU A 110 -7.75 -3.27 -9.97
C LEU A 110 -8.86 -3.97 -10.75
N ALA A 111 -9.19 -5.18 -10.33
CA ALA A 111 -10.37 -5.91 -10.81
C ALA A 111 -11.66 -5.08 -10.57
N PRO A 112 -12.77 -5.38 -11.27
CA PRO A 112 -14.02 -4.59 -11.14
C PRO A 112 -14.56 -4.51 -9.70
N ASP A 113 -14.28 -5.52 -8.87
CA ASP A 113 -14.58 -5.61 -7.44
C ASP A 113 -13.35 -5.47 -6.54
N GLY A 114 -12.22 -4.98 -7.10
CA GLY A 114 -10.94 -4.92 -6.42
C GLY A 114 -10.88 -3.88 -5.29
N VAL A 115 -9.96 -4.11 -4.36
CA VAL A 115 -9.73 -3.32 -3.15
C VAL A 115 -8.37 -2.65 -3.20
N LEU A 116 -8.31 -1.36 -2.92
CA LEU A 116 -7.08 -0.59 -2.72
C LEU A 116 -6.87 -0.35 -1.22
N LEU A 117 -5.71 -0.78 -0.72
CA LEU A 117 -5.22 -0.43 0.61
C LEU A 117 -3.96 0.42 0.45
N TYR A 118 -4.04 1.69 0.77
CA TYR A 118 -2.94 2.61 0.60
C TYR A 118 -2.67 3.38 1.90
N GLU A 119 -1.42 3.40 2.34
CA GLU A 119 -0.97 4.14 3.51
C GLU A 119 0.38 4.77 3.19
N THR A 120 0.50 6.10 3.33
CA THR A 120 1.79 6.78 3.19
C THR A 120 1.82 8.09 3.95
N PHE A 121 2.97 8.74 3.94
CA PHE A 121 3.25 9.93 4.71
C PHE A 121 2.57 11.18 4.15
N ALA A 122 2.19 12.10 5.04
CA ALA A 122 1.55 13.37 4.73
C ALA A 122 2.43 14.58 5.13
N GLU A 123 2.13 15.75 4.59
CA GLU A 123 2.79 17.01 4.95
C GLU A 123 2.76 17.23 6.47
N GLY A 124 3.87 17.68 7.02
CA GLY A 124 4.10 17.75 8.47
C GLY A 124 4.91 16.57 9.01
N ASN A 125 5.07 15.47 8.24
CA ASN A 125 5.88 14.32 8.66
C ASN A 125 7.37 14.68 8.82
N GLU A 126 7.86 15.72 8.15
CA GLU A 126 9.23 16.21 8.26
C GLU A 126 9.63 16.55 9.70
N GLN A 127 8.66 16.83 10.58
CA GLN A 127 8.88 17.08 12.01
C GLN A 127 9.25 15.79 12.77
N PHE A 128 8.93 14.61 12.23
CA PHE A 128 9.20 13.31 12.83
C PHE A 128 10.37 12.57 12.16
N GLY A 129 10.86 13.08 11.02
CA GLY A 129 11.99 12.51 10.29
C GLY A 129 11.75 12.34 8.80
N LYS A 130 12.25 11.23 8.24
CA LYS A 130 12.09 10.91 6.81
C LYS A 130 10.80 10.11 6.57
N PRO A 131 10.16 10.27 5.39
CA PRO A 131 10.51 11.25 4.34
C PRO A 131 10.20 12.68 4.76
N SER A 132 11.05 13.62 4.33
CA SER A 132 10.92 15.05 4.58
C SER A 132 10.80 15.87 3.29
N ASN A 133 11.01 15.23 2.13
CA ASN A 133 10.84 15.88 0.84
C ASN A 133 9.35 15.98 0.51
N PRO A 134 8.80 17.18 0.23
CA PRO A 134 7.39 17.38 -0.12
C PRO A 134 6.88 16.53 -1.28
N LYS A 135 7.75 16.10 -2.19
CA LYS A 135 7.38 15.20 -3.30
C LYS A 135 6.87 13.85 -2.83
N PHE A 136 7.29 13.40 -1.66
CA PHE A 136 6.92 12.14 -1.04
C PHE A 136 5.90 12.28 0.10
N LEU A 137 5.32 13.47 0.25
CA LEU A 137 4.31 13.78 1.25
C LEU A 137 2.99 14.14 0.57
N LEU A 138 1.91 13.55 1.04
CA LEU A 138 0.56 13.87 0.60
C LEU A 138 0.11 15.19 1.22
N LYS A 139 -0.53 16.04 0.44
CA LYS A 139 -1.23 17.22 0.96
C LYS A 139 -2.46 16.79 1.75
N GLU A 140 -2.95 17.66 2.63
CA GLU A 140 -4.19 17.42 3.38
C GLU A 140 -5.33 16.99 2.46
N GLY A 141 -5.94 15.84 2.74
CA GLY A 141 -7.05 15.27 1.98
C GLY A 141 -6.71 14.77 0.56
N GLU A 142 -5.44 14.84 0.10
CA GLU A 142 -5.07 14.52 -1.28
C GLU A 142 -5.46 13.10 -1.67
N MET A 143 -5.18 12.12 -0.80
CA MET A 143 -5.50 10.72 -1.09
C MET A 143 -7.01 10.48 -1.21
N LEU A 144 -7.80 11.14 -0.39
CA LEU A 144 -9.26 11.06 -0.44
C LEU A 144 -9.81 11.68 -1.74
N ALA A 145 -9.37 12.89 -2.07
CA ALA A 145 -9.80 13.59 -3.29
C ALA A 145 -9.46 12.77 -4.53
N TRP A 146 -8.24 12.29 -4.63
CA TRP A 146 -7.79 11.46 -5.73
C TRP A 146 -8.61 10.15 -5.88
N ALA A 147 -8.91 9.45 -4.78
CA ALA A 147 -9.72 8.24 -4.84
C ALA A 147 -11.12 8.50 -5.41
N LEU A 148 -11.74 9.60 -5.00
CA LEU A 148 -13.07 10.00 -5.48
C LEU A 148 -13.04 10.43 -6.96
N GLU A 149 -12.04 11.20 -7.39
CA GLU A 149 -11.85 11.61 -8.78
C GLU A 149 -11.73 10.41 -9.74
N HIS A 150 -11.12 9.31 -9.27
CA HIS A 150 -10.95 8.09 -10.07
C HIS A 150 -12.08 7.07 -9.87
N GLY A 151 -13.21 7.50 -9.28
CA GLY A 151 -14.43 6.71 -9.18
C GLY A 151 -14.36 5.55 -8.18
N LEU A 152 -13.41 5.59 -7.23
CA LEU A 152 -13.39 4.63 -6.14
C LEU A 152 -14.43 4.98 -5.07
N ARG A 153 -15.02 3.96 -4.47
CA ARG A 153 -15.85 4.12 -3.28
C ARG A 153 -14.98 3.95 -2.04
N VAL A 154 -14.90 4.98 -1.23
CA VAL A 154 -14.11 4.96 0.00
C VAL A 154 -14.89 4.21 1.10
N VAL A 155 -14.28 3.18 1.66
CA VAL A 155 -14.80 2.39 2.79
C VAL A 155 -14.32 3.00 4.11
N ALA A 156 -13.04 3.38 4.16
CA ALA A 156 -12.45 4.03 5.32
C ALA A 156 -11.31 4.97 4.89
N TYR A 157 -11.14 6.05 5.62
CA TYR A 157 -10.06 7.02 5.43
C TYR A 157 -9.63 7.57 6.78
N GLU A 158 -8.33 7.72 6.97
CA GLU A 158 -7.72 8.37 8.11
C GLU A 158 -6.65 9.35 7.62
N ASP A 159 -6.63 10.54 8.21
CA ASP A 159 -5.61 11.58 8.00
C ASP A 159 -5.19 12.11 9.36
N GLY A 160 -3.94 11.90 9.75
CA GLY A 160 -3.49 12.34 11.06
C GLY A 160 -2.20 11.70 11.55
N ARG A 161 -1.91 11.96 12.82
CA ARG A 161 -0.71 11.47 13.49
C ARG A 161 -0.89 10.05 14.03
N VAL A 162 0.11 9.22 13.78
CA VAL A 162 0.28 7.91 14.43
C VAL A 162 1.49 7.95 15.36
N GLU A 163 1.47 7.12 16.41
CA GLU A 163 2.58 6.99 17.37
C GLU A 163 3.38 5.71 17.15
N GLN A 164 2.77 4.69 16.57
CA GLN A 164 3.38 3.38 16.39
C GLN A 164 3.39 2.97 14.89
N PRO A 165 4.43 2.27 14.45
CA PRO A 165 5.66 1.85 15.17
C PRO A 165 6.61 3.01 15.49
N LYS A 166 6.44 4.15 14.80
CA LYS A 166 7.16 5.41 14.98
C LYS A 166 6.20 6.55 14.75
N ALA A 167 6.36 7.65 15.52
CA ALA A 167 5.56 8.85 15.31
C ALA A 167 5.69 9.35 13.86
N ALA A 168 4.56 9.58 13.19
CA ALA A 168 4.48 10.03 11.81
C ALA A 168 3.14 10.72 11.52
N LEU A 169 3.10 11.58 10.51
CA LEU A 169 1.87 12.02 9.88
C LEU A 169 1.60 11.20 8.62
N VAL A 170 0.42 10.61 8.53
CA VAL A 170 0.03 9.70 7.46
C VAL A 170 -1.38 9.96 6.96
N GLN A 171 -1.63 9.59 5.72
CA GLN A 171 -2.98 9.35 5.21
C GLN A 171 -3.11 7.86 4.86
N ARG A 172 -4.28 7.30 5.13
CA ARG A 172 -4.61 5.90 4.89
C ARG A 172 -6.00 5.78 4.27
N ILE A 173 -6.13 4.93 3.29
CA ILE A 173 -7.41 4.67 2.63
C ILE A 173 -7.64 3.18 2.41
N CYS A 174 -8.86 2.76 2.65
CA CYS A 174 -9.44 1.53 2.13
C CYS A 174 -10.52 1.95 1.13
N ALA A 175 -10.26 1.74 -0.14
CA ALA A 175 -11.18 2.10 -1.20
C ALA A 175 -11.43 0.89 -2.12
N VAL A 176 -12.60 0.84 -2.73
CA VAL A 176 -13.02 -0.29 -3.56
C VAL A 176 -13.53 0.19 -4.90
N ARG A 177 -13.41 -0.66 -5.92
CA ARG A 177 -14.02 -0.43 -7.22
C ARG A 177 -15.55 -0.45 -7.11
N PRO A 178 -16.28 0.21 -8.05
CA PRO A 178 -17.73 0.34 -7.97
C PRO A 178 -18.50 -0.97 -7.87
N ASP A 179 -18.02 -2.04 -8.51
CA ASP A 179 -18.68 -3.35 -8.54
C ASP A 179 -18.45 -4.17 -7.25
N PHE A 180 -17.61 -3.69 -6.34
CA PHE A 180 -17.44 -4.33 -5.03
C PHE A 180 -18.77 -4.37 -4.28
N PRO A 181 -19.28 -5.56 -3.85
CA PRO A 181 -20.57 -5.68 -3.21
C PRO A 181 -20.62 -4.87 -1.90
N ARG A 182 -21.55 -3.95 -1.79
CA ARG A 182 -21.65 -3.08 -0.60
C ARG A 182 -21.80 -3.85 0.70
N LEU A 183 -22.56 -4.95 0.67
CA LEU A 183 -22.78 -5.79 1.84
C LEU A 183 -21.55 -6.62 2.24
N ALA A 184 -20.59 -6.79 1.33
CA ALA A 184 -19.32 -7.46 1.64
C ALA A 184 -18.32 -6.54 2.37
N ALA A 185 -18.57 -5.22 2.39
CA ALA A 185 -17.75 -4.26 3.14
C ALA A 185 -18.01 -4.37 4.65
N LEU A 186 -17.60 -5.49 5.24
CA LEU A 186 -17.72 -5.69 6.68
C LEU A 186 -16.75 -4.77 7.42
N LEU A 187 -17.30 -3.85 8.20
CA LEU A 187 -16.47 -2.94 9.00
C LEU A 187 -15.93 -3.68 10.22
N PRO A 188 -14.61 -3.58 10.50
CA PRO A 188 -14.05 -4.18 11.70
C PRO A 188 -14.70 -3.62 12.96
N THR A 189 -15.01 -4.50 13.91
CA THR A 189 -15.44 -4.11 15.26
C THR A 189 -14.22 -3.69 16.07
N PHE A 190 -14.39 -2.66 16.89
CA PHE A 190 -13.37 -2.16 17.84
C PHE A 190 -13.36 -2.98 19.12
#